data_cfac6eb6210ddaff5908926ca8617631
#
_entry.id   cfac6eb6210ddaff5908926ca8617631
#
_cell.length_a   1.000
_cell.length_b   1.000
_cell.length_c   1.000
_cell.angle_alpha   90.00
_cell.angle_beta   90.00
_cell.angle_gamma   90.00
#
_symmetry.space_group_name_H-M   'P 1'
#
loop_
_entity.id
_entity.type
_entity.pdbx_description
1 polymer ?
#
loop_
_entity_poly.entity_id
_entity_poly.type
_entity_poly.pdbx_seq_one_letter_code
_entity_poly.pdbx_strand_id
1 'polypeptide(L)'
;MARFLRFEHVSFQFPGMTKALLSDVDAHFSRGWTGIVGPNGAGKTTLLRLATGGLEPSSGTIHHLSTGLYAVQRTDDPPEGLDDFVAAKDPEAIELRVRLGIRDDWHTRWNTLSHGERKRLQIAVVLWSNPEVLALDEPTNHIDAAARAMLIDALKRFNGVGLLVSHDRELLDALCSQCLFVHPPKAVVRPGGVTAGMEQDRLEQASARKMDDHAKDASRRLMKAAQAKREQADHKAALSKSAKH
;
A
#
# COMPACT_ATOMS: atom_id res chain seq x y z
N MET A 1 1.24 -24.35 10.56
CA MET A 1 0.21 -23.85 9.63
C MET A 1 0.81 -22.73 8.78
N ALA A 2 0.46 -22.64 7.49
CA ALA A 2 0.95 -21.55 6.65
C ALA A 2 0.31 -20.24 7.13
N ARG A 3 1.16 -19.28 7.56
CA ARG A 3 0.70 -17.94 7.93
C ARG A 3 0.55 -17.13 6.64
N PHE A 4 -0.65 -16.69 6.32
CA PHE A 4 -0.95 -15.81 5.17
C PHE A 4 -2.08 -14.87 5.52
N LEU A 5 -2.09 -13.72 4.88
CA LEU A 5 -3.20 -12.78 4.86
C LEU A 5 -3.76 -12.76 3.44
N ARG A 6 -5.07 -12.85 3.27
CA ARG A 6 -5.70 -12.83 1.96
C ARG A 6 -6.87 -11.86 1.92
N PHE A 7 -6.85 -11.03 0.91
CA PHE A 7 -7.97 -10.20 0.50
C PHE A 7 -8.72 -10.92 -0.61
N GLU A 8 -10.03 -11.04 -0.49
CA GLU A 8 -10.91 -11.70 -1.45
C GLU A 8 -12.07 -10.77 -1.78
N HIS A 9 -12.05 -10.24 -3.01
CA HIS A 9 -13.02 -9.27 -3.53
C HIS A 9 -13.22 -8.04 -2.63
N VAL A 10 -12.15 -7.57 -1.97
CA VAL A 10 -12.20 -6.50 -0.97
C VAL A 10 -12.46 -5.17 -1.63
N SER A 11 -13.52 -4.49 -1.18
CA SER A 11 -13.81 -3.11 -1.54
C SER A 11 -13.93 -2.25 -0.29
N PHE A 12 -13.52 -0.99 -0.40
CA PHE A 12 -13.62 -0.03 0.71
C PHE A 12 -14.02 1.36 0.21
N GLN A 13 -14.96 1.95 0.92
CA GLN A 13 -15.46 3.30 0.69
C GLN A 13 -15.66 4.01 2.04
N PHE A 14 -15.14 5.20 2.18
CA PHE A 14 -15.41 6.00 3.37
C PHE A 14 -16.87 6.48 3.40
N PRO A 15 -17.50 6.58 4.58
CA PRO A 15 -18.82 7.16 4.74
C PRO A 15 -18.88 8.56 4.09
N GLY A 16 -19.93 8.81 3.30
CA GLY A 16 -20.14 10.10 2.61
C GLY A 16 -19.37 10.28 1.29
N MET A 17 -18.50 9.37 0.90
CA MET A 17 -17.89 9.40 -0.43
C MET A 17 -18.79 8.71 -1.48
N THR A 18 -18.80 9.25 -2.70
CA THR A 18 -19.60 8.68 -3.82
C THR A 18 -18.85 7.60 -4.59
N LYS A 19 -17.53 7.50 -4.41
CA LYS A 19 -16.68 6.54 -5.11
C LYS A 19 -15.91 5.68 -4.12
N ALA A 20 -15.80 4.39 -4.42
CA ALA A 20 -14.94 3.49 -3.67
C ALA A 20 -13.48 3.89 -3.82
N LEU A 21 -12.73 3.84 -2.70
CA LEU A 21 -11.29 4.04 -2.69
C LEU A 21 -10.57 2.79 -3.20
N LEU A 22 -11.07 1.61 -2.81
CA LEU A 22 -10.61 0.30 -3.28
C LEU A 22 -11.84 -0.47 -3.79
N SER A 23 -11.70 -1.17 -4.92
CA SER A 23 -12.79 -1.93 -5.53
C SER A 23 -12.28 -3.26 -6.04
N ASP A 24 -12.88 -4.33 -5.54
CA ASP A 24 -12.65 -5.71 -6.00
C ASP A 24 -11.16 -6.09 -5.95
N VAL A 25 -10.53 -5.86 -4.81
CA VAL A 25 -9.10 -6.14 -4.62
C VAL A 25 -8.91 -7.57 -4.16
N ASP A 26 -8.20 -8.35 -4.99
CA ASP A 26 -7.72 -9.68 -4.67
C ASP A 26 -6.21 -9.62 -4.44
N ALA A 27 -5.77 -10.01 -3.24
CA ALA A 27 -4.35 -10.00 -2.89
C ALA A 27 -4.01 -11.12 -1.91
N HIS A 28 -2.85 -11.75 -2.12
CA HIS A 28 -2.32 -12.76 -1.23
C HIS A 28 -0.97 -12.29 -0.68
N PHE A 29 -0.87 -12.24 0.65
CA PHE A 29 0.34 -11.83 1.36
C PHE A 29 0.86 -13.03 2.14
N SER A 30 2.00 -13.55 1.69
CA SER A 30 2.72 -14.62 2.39
C SER A 30 3.68 -14.06 3.43
N ARG A 31 4.34 -14.93 4.17
CA ARG A 31 5.43 -14.55 5.11
C ARG A 31 6.49 -13.73 4.39
N GLY A 32 7.08 -12.79 5.11
CA GLY A 32 8.02 -11.81 4.59
C GLY A 32 7.33 -10.48 4.28
N TRP A 33 8.03 -9.60 3.61
CA TRP A 33 7.58 -8.23 3.37
C TRP A 33 6.96 -8.07 1.98
N THR A 34 5.81 -7.40 1.95
CA THR A 34 5.20 -6.89 0.73
C THR A 34 5.22 -5.37 0.75
N GLY A 35 5.80 -4.75 -0.29
CA GLY A 35 5.78 -3.31 -0.48
C GLY A 35 4.42 -2.82 -0.97
N ILE A 36 3.88 -1.75 -0.39
CA ILE A 36 2.65 -1.11 -0.84
C ILE A 36 3.00 0.20 -1.55
N VAL A 37 2.78 0.25 -2.85
CA VAL A 37 3.25 1.33 -3.73
C VAL A 37 2.07 2.02 -4.39
N GLY A 38 2.14 3.33 -4.51
CA GLY A 38 1.10 4.14 -5.16
C GLY A 38 1.20 5.62 -4.82
N PRO A 39 0.50 6.51 -5.53
CA PRO A 39 0.54 7.94 -5.27
C PRO A 39 -0.02 8.30 -3.89
N ASN A 40 0.24 9.53 -3.46
CA ASN A 40 -0.36 10.05 -2.23
C ASN A 40 -1.89 10.10 -2.38
N GLY A 41 -2.61 9.71 -1.33
CA GLY A 41 -4.07 9.60 -1.36
C GLY A 41 -4.62 8.34 -2.05
N ALA A 42 -3.77 7.44 -2.56
CA ALA A 42 -4.22 6.20 -3.22
C ALA A 42 -4.86 5.17 -2.27
N GLY A 43 -4.86 5.40 -0.97
CA GLY A 43 -5.43 4.46 0.00
C GLY A 43 -4.42 3.47 0.60
N LYS A 44 -3.11 3.72 0.49
CA LYS A 44 -2.06 2.86 1.07
C LYS A 44 -2.26 2.64 2.58
N THR A 45 -2.40 3.72 3.34
CA THR A 45 -2.68 3.66 4.79
C THR A 45 -4.01 2.95 5.10
N THR A 46 -5.04 3.17 4.27
CA THR A 46 -6.33 2.48 4.40
C THR A 46 -6.16 0.97 4.23
N LEU A 47 -5.37 0.56 3.24
CA LEU A 47 -5.07 -0.85 2.99
C LEU A 47 -4.29 -1.47 4.16
N LEU A 48 -3.30 -0.77 4.74
CA LEU A 48 -2.60 -1.22 5.94
C LEU A 48 -3.56 -1.43 7.11
N ARG A 49 -4.50 -0.49 7.32
CA ARG A 49 -5.50 -0.58 8.40
C ARG A 49 -6.52 -1.71 8.18
N LEU A 50 -6.93 -1.95 6.94
CA LEU A 50 -7.75 -3.12 6.58
C LEU A 50 -7.00 -4.41 6.86
N ALA A 51 -5.74 -4.50 6.48
CA ALA A 51 -4.89 -5.67 6.67
C ALA A 51 -4.64 -6.03 8.13
N THR A 52 -4.67 -5.06 9.02
CA THR A 52 -4.44 -5.23 10.47
C THR A 52 -5.73 -5.24 11.29
N GLY A 53 -6.90 -5.21 10.65
CA GLY A 53 -8.20 -5.19 11.34
C GLY A 53 -8.58 -3.84 11.97
N GLY A 54 -7.82 -2.77 11.70
CA GLY A 54 -8.14 -1.42 12.15
C GLY A 54 -9.26 -0.73 11.35
N LEU A 55 -9.68 -1.33 10.24
CA LEU A 55 -10.86 -0.96 9.44
C LEU A 55 -11.53 -2.24 8.93
N GLU A 56 -12.86 -2.18 8.76
CA GLU A 56 -13.62 -3.24 8.12
C GLU A 56 -13.85 -2.92 6.65
N PRO A 57 -13.78 -3.91 5.73
CA PRO A 57 -14.09 -3.70 4.34
C PRO A 57 -15.59 -3.39 4.14
N SER A 58 -15.92 -2.56 3.14
CA SER A 58 -17.31 -2.30 2.77
C SER A 58 -17.98 -3.51 2.10
N SER A 59 -17.18 -4.34 1.42
CA SER A 59 -17.57 -5.64 0.87
C SER A 59 -16.35 -6.52 0.64
N GLY A 60 -16.57 -7.82 0.41
CA GLY A 60 -15.52 -8.83 0.32
C GLY A 60 -15.10 -9.36 1.68
N THR A 61 -14.06 -10.18 1.70
CA THR A 61 -13.59 -10.84 2.93
C THR A 61 -12.08 -10.68 3.07
N ILE A 62 -11.63 -10.40 4.30
CA ILE A 62 -10.22 -10.43 4.66
C ILE A 62 -10.01 -11.63 5.58
N HIS A 63 -9.25 -12.60 5.10
CA HIS A 63 -8.86 -13.76 5.90
C HIS A 63 -7.64 -13.37 6.73
N HIS A 64 -7.89 -13.04 8.00
CA HIS A 64 -6.87 -12.65 8.96
C HIS A 64 -6.21 -13.84 9.62
N LEU A 65 -4.96 -13.63 9.97
CA LEU A 65 -4.32 -14.24 11.12
C LEU A 65 -4.78 -13.51 12.40
N SER A 66 -4.59 -14.11 13.57
CA SER A 66 -5.25 -13.67 14.81
C SER A 66 -4.80 -12.31 15.34
N THR A 67 -3.58 -11.86 15.02
CA THR A 67 -3.01 -10.62 15.57
C THR A 67 -2.40 -9.73 14.48
N GLY A 68 -3.05 -8.61 14.20
CA GLY A 68 -2.53 -7.57 13.30
C GLY A 68 -2.10 -6.33 14.07
N LEU A 69 -0.94 -5.76 13.75
CA LEU A 69 -0.44 -4.54 14.37
C LEU A 69 -0.07 -3.51 13.30
N TYR A 70 -0.62 -2.31 13.42
CA TYR A 70 -0.30 -1.17 12.57
C TYR A 70 0.57 -0.17 13.33
N ALA A 71 1.83 -0.06 12.93
CA ALA A 71 2.73 0.96 13.44
C ALA A 71 2.56 2.25 12.64
N VAL A 72 1.98 3.25 13.30
CA VAL A 72 1.69 4.56 12.71
C VAL A 72 2.97 5.30 12.31
N GLN A 73 2.87 6.17 11.30
CA GLN A 73 3.98 7.02 10.88
C GLN A 73 4.46 7.95 12.01
N ARG A 74 3.53 8.47 12.83
CA ARG A 74 3.81 9.44 13.91
C ARG A 74 4.51 8.78 15.09
N THR A 75 5.34 9.56 15.77
CA THR A 75 6.09 9.17 16.97
C THR A 75 5.95 10.23 18.07
N ASP A 76 4.81 10.92 18.11
CA ASP A 76 4.56 11.97 19.09
C ASP A 76 4.43 11.37 20.50
N ASP A 77 3.72 10.25 20.60
CA ASP A 77 3.49 9.53 21.84
C ASP A 77 4.33 8.24 21.91
N PRO A 78 4.71 7.79 23.12
CA PRO A 78 5.34 6.48 23.31
C PRO A 78 4.44 5.35 22.80
N PRO A 79 5.03 4.29 22.21
CA PRO A 79 4.23 3.13 21.79
C PRO A 79 3.66 2.40 23.00
N GLU A 80 2.48 1.83 22.83
CA GLU A 80 1.90 0.91 23.79
C GLU A 80 2.84 -0.29 24.03
N GLY A 81 2.98 -0.71 25.28
CA GLY A 81 3.91 -1.80 25.68
C GLY A 81 5.38 -1.37 25.80
N LEU A 82 5.70 -0.06 25.74
CA LEU A 82 7.08 0.42 25.90
C LEU A 82 7.69 0.01 27.25
N ASP A 83 6.95 0.20 28.33
CA ASP A 83 7.45 -0.11 29.69
C ASP A 83 7.68 -1.62 29.86
N ASP A 84 6.81 -2.45 29.32
CA ASP A 84 6.96 -3.91 29.31
C ASP A 84 8.18 -4.33 28.50
N PHE A 85 8.39 -3.76 27.31
CA PHE A 85 9.56 -4.03 26.48
C PHE A 85 10.87 -3.65 27.18
N VAL A 86 10.90 -2.51 27.85
CA VAL A 86 12.10 -2.03 28.56
C VAL A 86 12.39 -2.92 29.79
N ALA A 87 11.36 -3.36 30.51
CA ALA A 87 11.48 -4.24 31.65
C ALA A 87 11.83 -5.70 31.26
N ALA A 88 11.56 -6.07 30.00
CA ALA A 88 11.77 -7.43 29.49
C ALA A 88 13.25 -7.83 29.50
N LYS A 89 13.52 -9.05 30.00
CA LYS A 89 14.87 -9.65 30.08
C LYS A 89 15.03 -10.86 29.16
N ASP A 90 14.05 -11.13 28.34
CA ASP A 90 14.10 -12.20 27.36
C ASP A 90 15.15 -11.90 26.25
N PRO A 91 15.71 -12.94 25.61
CA PRO A 91 16.75 -12.78 24.60
C PRO A 91 16.34 -11.90 23.43
N GLU A 92 15.07 -11.94 23.02
CA GLU A 92 14.55 -11.17 21.87
C GLU A 92 14.51 -9.67 22.18
N ALA A 93 14.02 -9.27 23.35
CA ALA A 93 14.03 -7.88 23.79
C ALA A 93 15.45 -7.32 23.89
N ILE A 94 16.40 -8.12 24.46
CA ILE A 94 17.81 -7.73 24.55
C ILE A 94 18.42 -7.58 23.16
N GLU A 95 18.19 -8.55 22.27
CA GLU A 95 18.71 -8.50 20.90
C GLU A 95 18.20 -7.28 20.14
N LEU A 96 16.90 -6.96 20.22
CA LEU A 96 16.31 -5.81 19.56
C LEU A 96 16.88 -4.48 20.09
N ARG A 97 17.10 -4.35 21.42
CA ARG A 97 17.74 -3.16 21.99
C ARG A 97 19.15 -2.95 21.44
N VAL A 98 19.95 -4.01 21.41
CA VAL A 98 21.33 -3.94 20.88
C VAL A 98 21.33 -3.63 19.39
N ARG A 99 20.52 -4.33 18.61
CA ARG A 99 20.44 -4.21 17.14
C ARG A 99 19.98 -2.83 16.68
N LEU A 100 19.01 -2.25 17.37
CA LEU A 100 18.47 -0.92 17.07
C LEU A 100 19.19 0.20 17.81
N GLY A 101 20.27 -0.14 18.58
CA GLY A 101 21.07 0.85 19.30
C GLY A 101 20.24 1.64 20.31
N ILE A 102 19.32 0.96 21.01
CA ILE A 102 18.44 1.58 22.01
C ILE A 102 19.19 1.68 23.32
N ARG A 103 19.16 2.87 23.92
CA ARG A 103 19.81 3.12 25.23
C ARG A 103 18.79 2.98 26.35
N ASP A 104 19.24 2.55 27.51
CA ASP A 104 18.39 2.27 28.66
C ASP A 104 17.62 3.50 29.18
N ASP A 105 18.15 4.69 28.95
CA ASP A 105 17.54 5.96 29.38
C ASP A 105 16.45 6.49 28.44
N TRP A 106 16.23 5.90 27.26
CA TRP A 106 15.32 6.47 26.25
C TRP A 106 13.85 6.46 26.69
N HIS A 107 13.39 5.45 27.37
CA HIS A 107 12.00 5.36 27.81
C HIS A 107 11.60 6.48 28.78
N THR A 108 12.53 6.94 29.64
CA THR A 108 12.26 7.99 30.63
C THR A 108 12.28 9.41 30.04
N ARG A 109 12.84 9.58 28.85
CA ARG A 109 13.02 10.89 28.22
C ARG A 109 12.45 10.98 26.80
N TRP A 110 11.35 10.29 26.52
CA TRP A 110 10.71 10.22 25.21
C TRP A 110 10.62 11.58 24.52
N ASN A 111 10.18 12.62 25.22
CA ASN A 111 9.97 13.96 24.67
C ASN A 111 11.25 14.66 24.19
N THR A 112 12.44 14.20 24.64
CA THR A 112 13.73 14.76 24.25
C THR A 112 14.45 13.92 23.20
N LEU A 113 13.91 12.75 22.85
CA LEU A 113 14.47 11.91 21.80
C LEU A 113 14.30 12.55 20.43
N SER A 114 15.30 12.37 19.57
CA SER A 114 15.17 12.67 18.15
C SER A 114 14.09 11.78 17.51
N HIS A 115 13.57 12.22 16.36
CA HIS A 115 12.57 11.44 15.63
C HIS A 115 13.08 10.02 15.28
N GLY A 116 14.35 9.91 14.87
CA GLY A 116 14.98 8.62 14.56
C GLY A 116 15.14 7.70 15.78
N GLU A 117 15.43 8.25 16.96
CA GLU A 117 15.48 7.47 18.22
C GLU A 117 14.10 6.95 18.60
N ARG A 118 13.07 7.82 18.55
CA ARG A 118 11.68 7.42 18.79
C ARG A 118 11.22 6.33 17.82
N LYS A 119 11.56 6.48 16.53
CA LYS A 119 11.18 5.50 15.50
C LYS A 119 11.83 4.15 15.73
N ARG A 120 13.12 4.11 16.09
CA ARG A 120 13.81 2.85 16.43
C ARG A 120 13.18 2.17 17.63
N LEU A 121 12.87 2.94 18.67
CA LEU A 121 12.22 2.40 19.87
C LEU A 121 10.79 1.90 19.58
N GLN A 122 10.00 2.66 18.81
CA GLN A 122 8.67 2.24 18.35
C GLN A 122 8.73 0.90 17.60
N ILE A 123 9.67 0.76 16.66
CA ILE A 123 9.81 -0.46 15.88
C ILE A 123 10.32 -1.63 16.71
N ALA A 124 11.20 -1.38 17.69
CA ALA A 124 11.62 -2.43 18.60
C ALA A 124 10.46 -3.02 19.41
N VAL A 125 9.61 -2.17 19.99
CA VAL A 125 8.42 -2.60 20.73
C VAL A 125 7.47 -3.41 19.85
N VAL A 126 7.23 -2.94 18.64
CA VAL A 126 6.34 -3.61 17.67
C VAL A 126 6.90 -4.97 17.22
N LEU A 127 8.21 -5.07 16.97
CA LEU A 127 8.83 -6.34 16.61
C LEU A 127 8.83 -7.32 17.77
N TRP A 128 9.10 -6.83 18.99
CA TRP A 128 9.08 -7.64 20.20
C TRP A 128 7.70 -8.23 20.51
N SER A 129 6.61 -7.50 20.21
CA SER A 129 5.25 -8.01 20.38
C SER A 129 4.91 -9.16 19.40
N ASN A 130 5.79 -9.43 18.42
CA ASN A 130 5.75 -10.55 17.49
C ASN A 130 4.36 -10.79 16.86
N PRO A 131 3.75 -9.77 16.23
CA PRO A 131 2.43 -9.89 15.60
C PRO A 131 2.49 -10.84 14.40
N GLU A 132 1.38 -11.48 14.07
CA GLU A 132 1.28 -12.31 12.87
C GLU A 132 1.27 -11.47 11.58
N VAL A 133 0.62 -10.29 11.64
CA VAL A 133 0.61 -9.28 10.56
C VAL A 133 1.16 -7.97 11.11
N LEU A 134 2.21 -7.46 10.48
CA LEU A 134 2.81 -6.16 10.81
C LEU A 134 2.71 -5.21 9.63
N ALA A 135 2.06 -4.08 9.83
CA ALA A 135 1.99 -3.01 8.86
C ALA A 135 2.80 -1.79 9.32
N LEU A 136 3.75 -1.37 8.50
CA LEU A 136 4.60 -0.19 8.74
C LEU A 136 4.29 0.89 7.70
N ASP A 137 4.04 2.10 8.18
CA ASP A 137 3.79 3.27 7.32
C ASP A 137 4.96 4.25 7.43
N GLU A 138 5.75 4.38 6.35
CA GLU A 138 6.90 5.25 6.21
C GLU A 138 7.92 5.15 7.38
N PRO A 139 8.47 3.96 7.68
CA PRO A 139 9.30 3.76 8.87
C PRO A 139 10.67 4.44 8.79
N THR A 140 11.12 4.86 7.59
CA THR A 140 12.43 5.49 7.38
C THR A 140 12.37 7.00 7.23
N ASN A 141 11.21 7.62 7.35
CA ASN A 141 11.09 9.06 7.26
C ASN A 141 11.85 9.76 8.39
N HIS A 142 12.65 10.77 8.02
CA HIS A 142 13.43 11.60 8.95
C HIS A 142 14.45 10.84 9.81
N ILE A 143 14.96 9.70 9.35
CA ILE A 143 16.06 8.99 10.00
C ILE A 143 17.34 9.07 9.17
N ASP A 144 18.50 9.05 9.84
CA ASP A 144 19.79 9.02 9.18
C ASP A 144 20.14 7.66 8.57
N ALA A 145 21.20 7.60 7.78
CA ALA A 145 21.63 6.40 7.10
C ALA A 145 22.03 5.26 8.06
N ALA A 146 22.62 5.59 9.21
CA ALA A 146 23.03 4.59 10.20
C ALA A 146 21.80 3.96 10.87
N ALA A 147 20.84 4.77 11.33
CA ALA A 147 19.59 4.31 11.90
C ALA A 147 18.77 3.51 10.88
N ARG A 148 18.78 3.92 9.61
CA ARG A 148 18.12 3.18 8.52
C ARG A 148 18.72 1.78 8.33
N ALA A 149 20.05 1.65 8.34
CA ALA A 149 20.71 0.35 8.22
C ALA A 149 20.33 -0.59 9.38
N MET A 150 20.33 -0.08 10.62
CA MET A 150 19.90 -0.83 11.80
C MET A 150 18.44 -1.31 11.66
N LEU A 151 17.58 -0.46 11.14
CA LEU A 151 16.16 -0.75 10.95
C LEU A 151 15.94 -1.84 9.90
N ILE A 152 16.64 -1.76 8.76
CA ILE A 152 16.60 -2.79 7.71
C ILE A 152 17.05 -4.15 8.27
N ASP A 153 18.14 -4.16 9.05
CA ASP A 153 18.65 -5.40 9.64
C ASP A 153 17.68 -6.02 10.67
N ALA A 154 17.02 -5.20 11.48
CA ALA A 154 15.98 -5.67 12.40
C ALA A 154 14.75 -6.22 11.66
N LEU A 155 14.26 -5.50 10.63
CA LEU A 155 13.08 -5.88 9.86
C LEU A 155 13.28 -7.17 9.04
N LYS A 156 14.49 -7.46 8.57
CA LYS A 156 14.81 -8.72 7.86
C LYS A 156 14.53 -9.97 8.69
N ARG A 157 14.53 -9.87 10.01
CA ARG A 157 14.29 -11.01 10.92
C ARG A 157 12.84 -11.23 11.25
N PHE A 158 11.96 -10.28 10.90
CA PHE A 158 10.53 -10.45 11.11
C PHE A 158 10.00 -11.67 10.34
N ASN A 159 9.33 -12.57 11.05
CA ASN A 159 8.91 -13.88 10.53
C ASN A 159 7.39 -14.00 10.35
N GLY A 160 6.67 -12.89 10.36
CA GLY A 160 5.24 -12.78 10.08
C GLY A 160 4.95 -12.34 8.65
N VAL A 161 3.73 -11.88 8.42
CA VAL A 161 3.31 -11.19 7.19
C VAL A 161 3.54 -9.70 7.38
N GLY A 162 4.50 -9.13 6.66
CA GLY A 162 4.87 -7.73 6.71
C GLY A 162 4.29 -6.95 5.55
N LEU A 163 3.67 -5.80 5.83
CA LEU A 163 3.22 -4.83 4.84
C LEU A 163 3.97 -3.52 5.05
N LEU A 164 4.59 -2.98 4.02
CA LEU A 164 5.49 -1.85 4.12
C LEU A 164 5.12 -0.76 3.10
N VAL A 165 4.69 0.40 3.59
CA VAL A 165 4.59 1.62 2.78
C VAL A 165 5.87 2.41 2.95
N SER A 166 6.57 2.71 1.88
CA SER A 166 7.74 3.59 1.90
C SER A 166 8.00 4.25 0.54
N HIS A 167 8.58 5.44 0.58
CA HIS A 167 9.19 6.10 -0.58
C HIS A 167 10.67 5.72 -0.76
N ASP A 168 11.24 5.01 0.19
CA ASP A 168 12.62 4.52 0.17
C ASP A 168 12.72 3.23 -0.64
N ARG A 169 13.18 3.36 -1.88
CA ARG A 169 13.32 2.23 -2.82
C ARG A 169 14.32 1.18 -2.34
N GLU A 170 15.42 1.61 -1.74
CA GLU A 170 16.45 0.69 -1.24
C GLU A 170 15.92 -0.15 -0.07
N LEU A 171 15.10 0.44 0.80
CA LEU A 171 14.40 -0.29 1.85
C LEU A 171 13.44 -1.33 1.26
N LEU A 172 12.62 -0.92 0.29
CA LEU A 172 11.65 -1.82 -0.35
C LEU A 172 12.35 -2.96 -1.10
N ASP A 173 13.40 -2.66 -1.88
CA ASP A 173 14.16 -3.68 -2.62
C ASP A 173 14.97 -4.60 -1.68
N ALA A 174 15.40 -4.11 -0.52
CA ALA A 174 16.12 -4.90 0.47
C ALA A 174 15.24 -5.88 1.27
N LEU A 175 13.95 -5.59 1.41
CA LEU A 175 13.03 -6.35 2.25
C LEU A 175 11.94 -7.09 1.48
N CYS A 176 11.37 -6.47 0.43
CA CYS A 176 10.15 -6.96 -0.20
C CYS A 176 10.42 -7.96 -1.31
N SER A 177 9.75 -9.10 -1.26
CA SER A 177 9.75 -10.11 -2.31
C SER A 177 8.65 -9.92 -3.34
N GLN A 178 7.67 -9.07 -3.04
CA GLN A 178 6.59 -8.65 -3.92
C GLN A 178 6.11 -7.24 -3.55
N CYS A 179 5.41 -6.58 -4.47
CA CYS A 179 4.80 -5.28 -4.25
C CYS A 179 3.35 -5.27 -4.69
N LEU A 180 2.48 -4.59 -3.91
CA LEU A 180 1.11 -4.27 -4.26
C LEU A 180 1.05 -2.84 -4.79
N PHE A 181 0.75 -2.67 -6.07
CA PHE A 181 0.59 -1.38 -6.73
C PHE A 181 -0.86 -0.91 -6.61
N VAL A 182 -1.06 0.22 -5.93
CA VAL A 182 -2.39 0.79 -5.66
C VAL A 182 -2.67 1.93 -6.62
N HIS A 183 -3.59 1.69 -7.54
CA HIS A 183 -4.12 2.65 -8.53
C HIS A 183 -5.64 2.74 -8.36
N PRO A 184 -6.14 3.62 -7.51
CA PRO A 184 -7.57 3.65 -7.18
C PRO A 184 -8.48 3.62 -8.41
N PRO A 185 -9.51 2.79 -8.38
CA PRO A 185 -9.95 1.94 -7.26
C PRO A 185 -9.30 0.54 -7.23
N LYS A 186 -8.34 0.25 -8.10
CA LYS A 186 -7.70 -1.08 -8.25
C LYS A 186 -6.37 -1.16 -7.50
N ALA A 187 -6.00 -2.39 -7.13
CA ALA A 187 -4.67 -2.71 -6.64
C ALA A 187 -4.21 -4.06 -7.22
N VAL A 188 -2.93 -4.15 -7.63
CA VAL A 188 -2.39 -5.32 -8.32
C VAL A 188 -1.08 -5.74 -7.66
N VAL A 189 -0.98 -7.02 -7.28
CA VAL A 189 0.25 -7.62 -6.76
C VAL A 189 1.20 -7.96 -7.92
N ARG A 190 2.48 -7.59 -7.77
CA ARG A 190 3.55 -7.95 -8.68
C ARG A 190 4.69 -8.62 -7.94
N PRO A 191 5.23 -9.72 -8.43
CA PRO A 191 6.39 -10.36 -7.83
C PRO A 191 7.65 -9.51 -8.05
N GLY A 192 8.64 -9.70 -7.16
CA GLY A 192 9.92 -8.99 -7.21
C GLY A 192 9.95 -7.71 -6.38
N GLY A 193 11.14 -7.08 -6.33
CA GLY A 193 11.35 -5.81 -5.64
C GLY A 193 10.61 -4.66 -6.31
N VAL A 194 10.59 -3.51 -5.62
CA VAL A 194 9.84 -2.34 -6.10
C VAL A 194 10.34 -1.81 -7.45
N THR A 195 11.64 -1.85 -7.68
CA THR A 195 12.25 -1.35 -8.93
C THR A 195 11.74 -2.12 -10.15
N ALA A 196 11.77 -3.46 -10.10
CA ALA A 196 11.25 -4.31 -11.18
C ALA A 196 9.73 -4.15 -11.36
N GLY A 197 8.98 -4.13 -10.25
CA GLY A 197 7.54 -3.97 -10.26
C GLY A 197 7.09 -2.62 -10.82
N MET A 198 7.80 -1.53 -10.52
CA MET A 198 7.52 -0.19 -11.06
C MET A 198 7.73 -0.12 -12.57
N GLU A 199 8.76 -0.74 -13.11
CA GLU A 199 9.00 -0.75 -14.55
C GLU A 199 7.90 -1.53 -15.28
N GLN A 200 7.52 -2.69 -14.76
CA GLN A 200 6.40 -3.45 -15.30
C GLN A 200 5.08 -2.66 -15.25
N ASP A 201 4.79 -2.01 -14.11
CA ASP A 201 3.61 -1.17 -13.91
C ASP A 201 3.57 -0.02 -14.92
N ARG A 202 4.71 0.65 -15.14
CA ARG A 202 4.85 1.72 -16.13
C ARG A 202 4.55 1.26 -17.56
N LEU A 203 5.06 0.09 -17.94
CA LEU A 203 4.84 -0.48 -19.27
C LEU A 203 3.37 -0.85 -19.49
N GLU A 204 2.71 -1.45 -18.50
CA GLU A 204 1.30 -1.82 -18.57
C GLU A 204 0.39 -0.59 -18.62
N GLN A 205 0.67 0.43 -17.79
CA GLN A 205 -0.07 1.70 -17.85
C GLN A 205 0.09 2.40 -19.19
N ALA A 206 1.30 2.42 -19.75
CA ALA A 206 1.54 3.00 -21.07
C ALA A 206 0.77 2.25 -22.17
N SER A 207 0.72 0.92 -22.10
CA SER A 207 -0.07 0.09 -23.01
C SER A 207 -1.57 0.34 -22.87
N ALA A 208 -2.09 0.39 -21.65
CA ALA A 208 -3.51 0.64 -21.38
C ALA A 208 -3.94 2.02 -21.89
N ARG A 209 -3.11 3.06 -21.70
CA ARG A 209 -3.38 4.40 -22.23
C ARG A 209 -3.46 4.41 -23.76
N LYS A 210 -2.53 3.74 -24.44
CA LYS A 210 -2.56 3.62 -25.92
C LYS A 210 -3.84 2.95 -26.40
N MET A 211 -4.27 1.88 -25.74
CA MET A 211 -5.51 1.16 -26.09
C MET A 211 -6.74 2.05 -25.88
N ASP A 212 -6.80 2.80 -24.79
CA ASP A 212 -7.91 3.74 -24.51
C ASP A 212 -7.96 4.87 -25.54
N ASP A 213 -6.81 5.44 -25.93
CA ASP A 213 -6.74 6.47 -26.96
C ASP A 213 -7.18 5.92 -28.31
N HIS A 214 -6.75 4.72 -28.69
CA HIS A 214 -7.23 4.06 -29.92
C HIS A 214 -8.74 3.80 -29.89
N ALA A 215 -9.30 3.35 -28.77
CA ALA A 215 -10.74 3.14 -28.63
C ALA A 215 -11.54 4.45 -28.75
N LYS A 216 -11.04 5.54 -28.13
CA LYS A 216 -11.64 6.87 -28.24
C LYS A 216 -11.62 7.39 -29.69
N ASP A 217 -10.50 7.22 -30.39
CA ASP A 217 -10.39 7.64 -31.80
C ASP A 217 -11.29 6.82 -32.72
N ALA A 218 -11.39 5.51 -32.51
CA ALA A 218 -12.32 4.64 -33.23
C ALA A 218 -13.78 5.07 -33.00
N SER A 219 -14.15 5.34 -31.75
CA SER A 219 -15.48 5.85 -31.39
C SER A 219 -15.78 7.20 -32.07
N ARG A 220 -14.83 8.15 -32.07
CA ARG A 220 -14.98 9.46 -32.75
C ARG A 220 -15.15 9.29 -34.24
N ARG A 221 -14.41 8.38 -34.90
CA ARG A 221 -14.57 8.10 -36.35
C ARG A 221 -15.93 7.52 -36.65
N LEU A 222 -16.44 6.59 -35.83
CA LEU A 222 -17.78 6.03 -36.00
C LEU A 222 -18.89 7.09 -35.85
N MET A 223 -18.76 7.95 -34.84
CA MET A 223 -19.72 9.05 -34.64
C MET A 223 -19.76 10.01 -35.83
N LYS A 224 -18.57 10.43 -36.33
CA LYS A 224 -18.49 11.30 -37.53
C LYS A 224 -19.10 10.61 -38.76
N ALA A 225 -18.82 9.33 -39.00
CA ALA A 225 -19.40 8.59 -40.12
C ALA A 225 -20.92 8.43 -40.00
N ALA A 226 -21.45 8.21 -38.79
CA ALA A 226 -22.89 8.15 -38.55
C ALA A 226 -23.57 9.51 -38.78
N GLN A 227 -22.94 10.59 -38.36
CA GLN A 227 -23.45 11.95 -38.58
C GLN A 227 -23.47 12.29 -40.07
N ALA A 228 -22.39 12.02 -40.79
CA ALA A 228 -22.34 12.27 -42.26
C ALA A 228 -23.41 11.47 -43.02
N LYS A 229 -23.69 10.22 -42.63
CA LYS A 229 -24.77 9.41 -43.20
C LYS A 229 -26.16 10.02 -42.95
N ARG A 230 -26.40 10.54 -41.73
CA ARG A 230 -27.66 11.23 -41.41
C ARG A 230 -27.84 12.49 -42.24
N GLU A 231 -26.81 13.33 -42.34
CA GLU A 231 -26.85 14.55 -43.17
C GLU A 231 -27.11 14.23 -44.66
N GLN A 232 -26.48 13.18 -45.18
CA GLN A 232 -26.75 12.70 -46.55
C GLN A 232 -28.18 12.20 -46.75
N ALA A 233 -28.73 11.49 -45.75
CA ALA A 233 -30.11 11.00 -45.81
C ALA A 233 -31.10 12.16 -45.75
N ASP A 234 -30.89 13.15 -44.89
CA ASP A 234 -31.73 14.33 -44.76
C ASP A 234 -31.69 15.18 -46.02
N HIS A 235 -30.51 15.36 -46.61
CA HIS A 235 -30.35 16.06 -47.90
C HIS A 235 -31.11 15.35 -49.05
N LYS A 236 -30.99 14.00 -49.10
CA LYS A 236 -31.73 13.18 -50.09
C LYS A 236 -33.24 13.28 -49.91
N ALA A 237 -33.70 13.27 -48.64
CA ALA A 237 -35.12 13.44 -48.33
C ALA A 237 -35.65 14.83 -48.68
N ALA A 238 -34.86 15.89 -48.49
CA ALA A 238 -35.20 17.25 -48.86
C ALA A 238 -35.32 17.40 -50.38
N LEU A 239 -34.37 16.88 -51.15
CA LEU A 239 -34.42 16.91 -52.63
C LEU A 239 -35.62 16.14 -53.19
N SER A 240 -36.00 14.99 -52.59
CA SER A 240 -37.16 14.21 -53.02
C SER A 240 -38.51 14.93 -52.78
N LYS A 241 -38.57 15.77 -51.74
CA LYS A 241 -39.75 16.61 -51.47
C LYS A 241 -39.87 17.81 -52.45
N SER A 242 -38.75 18.42 -52.81
CA SER A 242 -38.72 19.54 -53.77
C SER A 242 -39.06 19.12 -55.21
N ALA A 243 -38.84 17.87 -55.61
CA ALA A 243 -39.13 17.34 -56.91
C ALA A 243 -40.61 16.90 -57.11
N LYS A 244 -41.45 17.01 -56.07
CA LYS A 244 -42.88 16.64 -56.11
C LYS A 244 -43.82 17.86 -56.11
N HIS A 245 -43.27 19.06 -56.21
CA HIS A 245 -44.01 20.33 -56.45
C HIS A 245 -43.59 20.92 -57.77
#